data_c05c09e7f9fe904d336572c64cec44de
#
_entry.id   c05c09e7f9fe904d336572c64cec44de
#
_cell.length_a   1.000
_cell.length_b   1.000
_cell.length_c   1.000
_cell.angle_alpha   90.00
_cell.angle_beta   90.00
_cell.angle_gamma   90.00
#
_symmetry.space_group_name_H-M   'P 1'
#
loop_
_entity.id
_entity.type
_entity.pdbx_description
1 polymer ?
#
loop_
_entity_poly.entity_id
_entity_poly.type
_entity_poly.pdbx_seq_one_letter_code
_entity_poly.pdbx_strand_id
1 'polypeptide(L)'
;IRIAYNLKIPLVLLGENSSEEYSGSNKKIKGMNSSWFKKYAQNSGIDTKFISKKYKISKSQLLNYELIEKSKLNQVKTVFCSYFFHWSSENNLKIAKKYGFKSLLKNNEGTYRNYVGIDEKINRIHQYLKLLKFGYGRGSDHASGDIRNKKINRETGIKLVKKYDRALISDYFIGDFI
;
A
#
# COMPACT_ATOMS: atom_id res chain seq x y z
N ILE A 1 14.74 7.69 -0.84
CA ILE A 1 15.50 8.58 0.07
C ILE A 1 16.93 8.73 -0.36
N ARG A 2 17.64 7.64 -0.76
CA ARG A 2 19.03 7.73 -1.26
C ARG A 2 19.19 8.72 -2.42
N ILE A 3 18.28 8.67 -3.40
CA ILE A 3 18.27 9.62 -4.54
C ILE A 3 18.06 11.04 -4.04
N ALA A 4 17.07 11.25 -3.17
CA ALA A 4 16.80 12.58 -2.60
C ALA A 4 18.00 13.13 -1.84
N TYR A 5 18.66 12.29 -1.02
CA TYR A 5 19.90 12.68 -0.33
C TYR A 5 21.00 13.09 -1.31
N ASN A 6 21.27 12.26 -2.32
CA ASN A 6 22.33 12.52 -3.31
C ASN A 6 22.06 13.80 -4.14
N LEU A 7 20.80 14.09 -4.43
CA LEU A 7 20.36 15.29 -5.14
C LEU A 7 20.12 16.50 -4.21
N LYS A 8 20.44 16.38 -2.91
CA LYS A 8 20.21 17.44 -1.91
C LYS A 8 18.74 17.89 -1.82
N ILE A 9 17.80 16.97 -2.05
CA ILE A 9 16.37 17.23 -1.89
C ILE A 9 16.00 16.99 -0.42
N PRO A 10 15.65 18.03 0.35
CA PRO A 10 15.45 17.91 1.79
C PRO A 10 14.11 17.28 2.19
N LEU A 11 13.16 17.19 1.26
CA LEU A 11 11.78 16.76 1.53
C LEU A 11 11.27 15.77 0.48
N VAL A 12 10.74 14.65 0.95
CA VAL A 12 10.00 13.67 0.14
C VAL A 12 8.56 13.64 0.63
N LEU A 13 7.62 13.91 -0.27
CA LEU A 13 6.19 13.82 0.00
C LEU A 13 5.64 12.48 -0.49
N LEU A 14 4.90 11.79 0.35
CA LEU A 14 4.23 10.53 0.05
C LEU A 14 2.72 10.77 -0.01
N GLY A 15 2.09 10.37 -1.12
CA GLY A 15 0.65 10.52 -1.32
C GLY A 15 -0.19 9.51 -0.56
N GLU A 16 0.44 8.49 -0.01
CA GLU A 16 -0.21 7.37 0.67
C GLU A 16 -0.84 7.79 2.00
N ASN A 17 -1.80 6.99 2.45
CA ASN A 17 -2.34 7.06 3.80
C ASN A 17 -1.66 6.01 4.68
N SER A 18 -0.80 6.46 5.59
CA SER A 18 -0.05 5.56 6.49
C SER A 18 -0.93 4.65 7.35
N SER A 19 -2.16 5.07 7.66
CA SER A 19 -3.08 4.29 8.48
C SER A 19 -3.82 3.20 7.69
N GLU A 20 -3.97 3.37 6.38
CA GLU A 20 -4.69 2.43 5.53
C GLU A 20 -3.76 1.47 4.79
N GLU A 21 -2.57 1.90 4.44
CA GLU A 21 -1.65 1.14 3.58
C GLU A 21 -0.55 0.44 4.36
N TYR A 22 -0.14 1.01 5.48
CA TYR A 22 0.89 0.42 6.36
C TYR A 22 0.27 0.00 7.69
N SER A 23 -0.49 -1.08 7.68
CA SER A 23 -1.22 -1.60 8.84
C SER A 23 -0.30 -1.91 10.05
N GLY A 24 -0.86 -1.82 11.25
CA GLY A 24 -0.23 -2.28 12.49
C GLY A 24 -0.08 -1.26 13.60
N SER A 25 -0.34 0.02 13.35
CA SER A 25 -0.39 1.04 14.40
C SER A 25 -1.56 1.98 14.18
N ASN A 26 -2.41 2.12 15.20
CA ASN A 26 -3.50 3.11 15.22
C ASN A 26 -2.99 4.55 15.40
N LYS A 27 -1.69 4.75 15.54
CA LYS A 27 -1.08 6.07 15.69
C LYS A 27 -0.87 6.72 14.33
N LYS A 28 -1.37 7.93 14.16
CA LYS A 28 -1.06 8.75 12.99
C LYS A 28 0.47 8.94 12.90
N ILE A 29 1.03 8.51 11.79
CA ILE A 29 2.45 8.65 11.51
C ILE A 29 2.64 9.88 10.62
N LYS A 30 3.30 10.90 11.16
CA LYS A 30 3.60 12.15 10.44
C LYS A 30 4.54 11.91 9.25
N GLY A 31 5.50 11.00 9.44
CA GLY A 31 6.49 10.70 8.43
C GLY A 31 7.32 9.47 8.80
N MET A 32 8.24 9.14 7.94
CA MET A 32 9.12 7.99 8.10
C MET A 32 10.47 8.47 8.66
N ASN A 33 10.83 7.98 9.83
CA ASN A 33 12.17 8.15 10.39
C ASN A 33 13.00 6.86 10.21
N SER A 34 14.26 6.91 10.57
CA SER A 34 15.18 5.77 10.46
C SER A 34 14.68 4.51 11.18
N SER A 35 14.02 4.68 12.31
CA SER A 35 13.45 3.58 13.10
C SER A 35 12.25 2.94 12.39
N TRP A 36 11.41 3.76 11.78
CA TRP A 36 10.27 3.31 10.99
C TRP A 36 10.74 2.51 9.77
N PHE A 37 11.72 3.05 9.00
CA PHE A 37 12.29 2.35 7.85
C PHE A 37 12.87 0.99 8.23
N LYS A 38 13.63 0.92 9.30
CA LYS A 38 14.21 -0.34 9.78
C LYS A 38 13.14 -1.38 10.13
N LYS A 39 12.00 -0.94 10.68
CA LYS A 39 10.95 -1.84 11.17
C LYS A 39 9.93 -2.23 10.11
N TYR A 40 9.55 -1.33 9.23
CA TYR A 40 8.36 -1.51 8.38
C TYR A 40 8.59 -1.40 6.89
N ALA A 41 9.53 -0.60 6.43
CA ALA A 41 9.61 -0.25 5.01
C ALA A 41 10.48 -1.20 4.20
N GLN A 42 11.56 -1.68 4.74
CA GLN A 42 12.49 -2.48 3.97
C GLN A 42 12.39 -3.95 4.37
N ASN A 43 12.05 -4.79 3.40
CA ASN A 43 12.02 -6.25 3.56
C ASN A 43 11.22 -6.72 4.81
N SER A 44 10.21 -5.95 5.21
CA SER A 44 9.43 -6.23 6.45
C SER A 44 10.31 -6.40 7.69
N GLY A 45 11.38 -5.60 7.79
CA GLY A 45 12.34 -5.66 8.87
C GLY A 45 13.47 -6.70 8.69
N ILE A 46 13.51 -7.40 7.57
CA ILE A 46 14.57 -8.35 7.27
C ILE A 46 15.81 -7.60 6.76
N ASP A 47 16.97 -7.86 7.39
CA ASP A 47 18.25 -7.26 7.03
C ASP A 47 18.75 -7.84 5.68
N THR A 48 19.28 -6.98 4.81
CA THR A 48 19.92 -7.38 3.55
C THR A 48 21.08 -8.35 3.76
N LYS A 49 21.79 -8.25 4.89
CA LYS A 49 22.84 -9.22 5.28
C LYS A 49 22.28 -10.62 5.47
N PHE A 50 21.11 -10.73 6.12
CA PHE A 50 20.42 -12.00 6.27
C PHE A 50 20.03 -12.60 4.92
N ILE A 51 19.44 -11.77 4.02
CA ILE A 51 19.07 -12.19 2.66
C ILE A 51 20.30 -12.66 1.87
N SER A 52 21.37 -11.86 1.89
CA SER A 52 22.63 -12.19 1.21
C SER A 52 23.18 -13.55 1.66
N LYS A 53 23.24 -13.78 2.97
CA LYS A 53 23.76 -15.04 3.54
C LYS A 53 22.87 -16.23 3.23
N LYS A 54 21.54 -16.08 3.42
CA LYS A 54 20.56 -17.17 3.26
C LYS A 54 20.39 -17.60 1.80
N TYR A 55 20.31 -16.63 0.89
CA TYR A 55 19.99 -16.88 -0.52
C TYR A 55 21.20 -16.75 -1.45
N LYS A 56 22.41 -16.54 -0.91
CA LYS A 56 23.67 -16.38 -1.65
C LYS A 56 23.61 -15.24 -2.70
N ILE A 57 22.83 -14.20 -2.43
CA ILE A 57 22.71 -13.02 -3.27
C ILE A 57 23.84 -12.06 -2.93
N SER A 58 24.55 -11.55 -3.94
CA SER A 58 25.67 -10.62 -3.71
C SER A 58 25.20 -9.30 -3.09
N LYS A 59 26.08 -8.67 -2.30
CA LYS A 59 25.78 -7.36 -1.70
C LYS A 59 25.52 -6.28 -2.75
N SER A 60 26.19 -6.34 -3.89
CA SER A 60 25.97 -5.39 -5.00
C SER A 60 24.54 -5.46 -5.55
N GLN A 61 23.99 -6.65 -5.69
CA GLN A 61 22.60 -6.84 -6.12
C GLN A 61 21.57 -6.34 -5.09
N LEU A 62 21.94 -6.34 -3.81
CA LEU A 62 21.07 -5.87 -2.71
C LEU A 62 21.27 -4.39 -2.36
N LEU A 63 22.18 -3.69 -3.04
CA LEU A 63 22.54 -2.31 -2.71
C LEU A 63 21.31 -1.36 -2.71
N ASN A 64 20.38 -1.55 -3.63
CA ASN A 64 19.16 -0.72 -3.71
C ASN A 64 18.17 -0.96 -2.54
N TYR A 65 18.31 -2.08 -1.86
CA TYR A 65 17.50 -2.46 -0.71
C TYR A 65 18.18 -2.15 0.62
N GLU A 66 19.40 -1.64 0.62
CA GLU A 66 20.09 -1.23 1.83
C GLU A 66 19.65 0.16 2.25
N LEU A 67 19.42 0.32 3.56
CA LEU A 67 19.21 1.64 4.15
C LEU A 67 20.51 2.45 4.07
N ILE A 68 20.40 3.72 3.73
CA ILE A 68 21.51 4.64 3.87
C ILE A 68 21.80 4.87 5.37
N GLU A 69 22.99 5.33 5.69
CA GLU A 69 23.38 5.64 7.07
C GLU A 69 22.38 6.56 7.76
N LYS A 70 22.19 6.35 9.06
CA LYS A 70 21.22 7.12 9.86
C LYS A 70 21.47 8.64 9.78
N SER A 71 22.72 9.07 9.76
CA SER A 71 23.11 10.48 9.61
C SER A 71 22.61 11.09 8.29
N LYS A 72 22.72 10.35 7.20
CA LYS A 72 22.25 10.74 5.88
C LYS A 72 20.72 10.67 5.78
N LEU A 73 20.11 9.63 6.36
CA LEU A 73 18.67 9.45 6.39
C LEU A 73 17.97 10.61 7.10
N ASN A 74 18.56 11.14 8.17
CA ASN A 74 17.99 12.25 8.93
C ASN A 74 18.05 13.61 8.20
N GLN A 75 18.82 13.71 7.14
CA GLN A 75 18.88 14.93 6.32
C GLN A 75 17.73 15.05 5.31
N VAL A 76 17.01 13.96 5.07
CA VAL A 76 15.85 13.94 4.18
C VAL A 76 14.59 13.71 5.01
N LYS A 77 13.72 14.71 5.07
CA LYS A 77 12.40 14.57 5.71
C LYS A 77 11.47 13.85 4.77
N THR A 78 10.86 12.76 5.23
CA THR A 78 9.82 12.04 4.49
C THR A 78 8.52 12.17 5.24
N VAL A 79 7.48 12.69 4.60
CA VAL A 79 6.19 12.95 5.23
C VAL A 79 5.04 12.39 4.41
N PHE A 80 4.01 11.91 5.08
CA PHE A 80 2.76 11.49 4.45
C PHE A 80 1.82 12.69 4.29
N CYS A 81 1.37 12.94 3.06
CA CYS A 81 0.41 14.01 2.78
C CYS A 81 -0.89 13.82 3.57
N SER A 82 -1.30 12.58 3.80
CA SER A 82 -2.48 12.21 4.59
C SER A 82 -2.42 12.66 6.06
N TYR A 83 -1.25 13.01 6.57
CA TYR A 83 -1.13 13.60 7.90
C TYR A 83 -1.64 15.04 7.95
N PHE A 84 -1.48 15.78 6.85
CA PHE A 84 -1.83 17.19 6.75
C PHE A 84 -3.17 17.41 6.07
N PHE A 85 -3.51 16.56 5.11
CA PHE A 85 -4.71 16.67 4.29
C PHE A 85 -5.64 15.49 4.53
N HIS A 86 -6.93 15.73 4.44
CA HIS A 86 -7.92 14.66 4.49
C HIS A 86 -7.77 13.75 3.27
N TRP A 87 -7.42 12.50 3.52
CA TRP A 87 -7.29 11.49 2.48
C TRP A 87 -8.65 10.88 2.14
N SER A 88 -9.01 10.88 0.87
CA SER A 88 -10.24 10.27 0.37
C SER A 88 -9.97 9.69 -1.02
N SER A 89 -10.06 8.37 -1.15
CA SER A 89 -9.88 7.69 -2.45
C SER A 89 -10.83 8.19 -3.52
N GLU A 90 -12.04 8.62 -3.14
CA GLU A 90 -13.03 9.17 -4.08
C GLU A 90 -12.66 10.56 -4.57
N ASN A 91 -12.18 11.43 -3.68
CA ASN A 91 -11.67 12.75 -4.09
C ASN A 91 -10.44 12.60 -4.97
N ASN A 92 -9.54 11.68 -4.63
CA ASN A 92 -8.38 11.35 -5.45
C ASN A 92 -8.82 10.86 -6.83
N LEU A 93 -9.84 9.98 -6.91
CA LEU A 93 -10.42 9.53 -8.18
C LEU A 93 -11.01 10.68 -9.00
N LYS A 94 -11.77 11.59 -8.37
CA LYS A 94 -12.33 12.77 -9.04
C LYS A 94 -11.24 13.63 -9.67
N ILE A 95 -10.16 13.85 -8.93
CA ILE A 95 -9.01 14.61 -9.43
C ILE A 95 -8.32 13.84 -10.55
N ALA A 96 -7.99 12.57 -10.35
CA ALA A 96 -7.31 11.74 -11.34
C ALA A 96 -8.08 11.68 -12.67
N LYS A 97 -9.42 11.59 -12.63
CA LYS A 97 -10.25 11.62 -13.84
C LYS A 97 -10.14 12.91 -14.63
N LYS A 98 -9.97 14.05 -13.97
CA LYS A 98 -9.72 15.34 -14.67
C LYS A 98 -8.43 15.32 -15.48
N TYR A 99 -7.47 14.51 -15.09
CA TYR A 99 -6.17 14.35 -15.76
C TYR A 99 -6.08 13.06 -16.60
N GLY A 100 -7.23 12.49 -16.98
CA GLY A 100 -7.30 11.40 -17.95
C GLY A 100 -7.29 9.98 -17.39
N PHE A 101 -7.36 9.80 -16.06
CA PHE A 101 -7.48 8.46 -15.47
C PHE A 101 -8.78 7.78 -15.91
N LYS A 102 -8.68 6.53 -16.35
CA LYS A 102 -9.82 5.69 -16.76
C LYS A 102 -10.02 4.55 -15.76
N SER A 103 -11.23 4.44 -15.23
CA SER A 103 -11.64 3.30 -14.40
C SER A 103 -11.99 2.10 -15.29
N LEU A 104 -12.01 0.91 -14.70
CA LEU A 104 -12.60 -0.27 -15.36
C LEU A 104 -14.10 -0.05 -15.60
N LEU A 105 -14.66 -0.73 -16.59
CA LEU A 105 -16.12 -0.74 -16.87
C LEU A 105 -16.90 -1.44 -15.76
N LYS A 106 -16.32 -2.47 -15.15
CA LYS A 106 -16.92 -3.25 -14.07
C LYS A 106 -16.03 -3.16 -12.81
N ASN A 107 -16.60 -3.51 -11.67
CA ASN A 107 -15.84 -3.62 -10.41
C ASN A 107 -14.69 -4.61 -10.57
N ASN A 108 -13.55 -4.30 -9.97
CA ASN A 108 -12.45 -5.24 -9.92
C ASN A 108 -12.79 -6.41 -8.99
N GLU A 109 -12.15 -7.54 -9.21
CA GLU A 109 -12.38 -8.76 -8.43
C GLU A 109 -11.92 -8.56 -6.97
N GLY A 110 -12.70 -9.05 -6.02
CA GLY A 110 -12.44 -8.91 -4.58
C GLY A 110 -12.76 -7.53 -4.01
N THR A 111 -13.36 -6.63 -4.79
CA THR A 111 -13.78 -5.29 -4.34
C THR A 111 -15.01 -4.81 -5.12
N TYR A 112 -15.74 -3.85 -4.53
CA TYR A 112 -16.83 -3.17 -5.21
C TYR A 112 -16.38 -1.89 -5.96
N ARG A 113 -15.07 -1.60 -5.97
CA ARG A 113 -14.49 -0.44 -6.67
C ARG A 113 -13.92 -0.86 -8.01
N ASN A 114 -14.07 -0.01 -9.02
CA ASN A 114 -13.60 -0.24 -10.38
C ASN A 114 -12.35 0.58 -10.75
N TYR A 115 -11.67 1.14 -9.75
CA TYR A 115 -10.52 2.02 -9.96
C TYR A 115 -9.32 1.69 -9.07
N VAL A 116 -9.32 0.52 -8.46
CA VAL A 116 -8.23 0.06 -7.59
C VAL A 116 -7.67 -1.27 -8.05
N GLY A 117 -6.36 -1.47 -7.90
CA GLY A 117 -5.67 -2.70 -8.28
C GLY A 117 -5.81 -3.03 -9.76
N ILE A 118 -5.72 -2.01 -10.63
CA ILE A 118 -5.93 -2.15 -12.08
C ILE A 118 -4.63 -2.16 -12.88
N ASP A 119 -3.54 -1.90 -12.23
CA ASP A 119 -2.20 -1.75 -12.78
C ASP A 119 -1.43 -3.07 -12.90
N GLU A 120 -1.78 -4.06 -12.07
CA GLU A 120 -1.10 -5.36 -12.08
C GLU A 120 -1.99 -6.51 -11.59
N LYS A 121 -1.76 -7.72 -12.10
CA LYS A 121 -2.50 -8.93 -11.70
C LYS A 121 -2.09 -9.45 -10.32
N ILE A 122 -0.82 -9.31 -9.95
CA ILE A 122 -0.29 -9.82 -8.68
C ILE A 122 -0.96 -9.16 -7.46
N ASN A 123 -1.47 -7.94 -7.60
CA ASN A 123 -2.23 -7.27 -6.54
C ASN A 123 -3.44 -8.11 -6.11
N ARG A 124 -4.17 -8.70 -7.07
CA ARG A 124 -5.33 -9.54 -6.76
C ARG A 124 -4.93 -10.80 -6.01
N ILE A 125 -3.84 -11.43 -6.41
CA ILE A 125 -3.28 -12.62 -5.72
C ILE A 125 -2.91 -12.25 -4.28
N HIS A 126 -2.19 -11.14 -4.09
CA HIS A 126 -1.82 -10.64 -2.77
C HIS A 126 -3.07 -10.42 -1.89
N GLN A 127 -4.12 -9.79 -2.41
CA GLN A 127 -5.35 -9.55 -1.66
C GLN A 127 -6.12 -10.84 -1.35
N TYR A 128 -6.05 -11.84 -2.22
CA TYR A 128 -6.62 -13.15 -1.96
C TYR A 128 -5.86 -13.91 -0.87
N LEU A 129 -4.54 -13.91 -0.92
CA LEU A 129 -3.69 -14.48 0.13
C LEU A 129 -3.91 -13.77 1.48
N LYS A 130 -4.14 -12.46 1.46
CA LYS A 130 -4.53 -11.69 2.65
C LYS A 130 -5.84 -12.20 3.23
N LEU A 131 -6.86 -12.44 2.40
CA LEU A 131 -8.14 -13.00 2.82
C LEU A 131 -7.94 -14.37 3.49
N LEU A 132 -7.16 -15.25 2.87
CA LEU A 132 -6.88 -16.59 3.42
C LEU A 132 -6.14 -16.51 4.76
N LYS A 133 -5.18 -15.60 4.88
CA LYS A 133 -4.33 -15.46 6.07
C LYS A 133 -5.04 -14.79 7.25
N PHE A 134 -5.83 -13.75 6.97
CA PHE A 134 -6.39 -12.87 8.01
C PHE A 134 -7.92 -12.93 8.11
N GLY A 135 -8.60 -13.64 7.21
CA GLY A 135 -10.05 -13.78 7.22
C GLY A 135 -10.83 -12.57 6.67
N TYR A 136 -10.15 -11.56 6.13
CA TYR A 136 -10.77 -10.40 5.49
C TYR A 136 -9.96 -9.93 4.27
N GLY A 137 -10.66 -9.46 3.27
CA GLY A 137 -10.05 -9.06 2.00
C GLY A 137 -10.15 -7.56 1.73
N ARG A 138 -10.00 -7.18 0.47
CA ARG A 138 -9.96 -5.77 0.03
C ARG A 138 -11.31 -5.08 0.17
N GLY A 139 -12.43 -5.80 -0.01
CA GLY A 139 -13.77 -5.26 0.20
C GLY A 139 -13.99 -4.78 1.63
N SER A 140 -13.45 -5.50 2.64
CA SER A 140 -13.49 -5.09 4.05
C SER A 140 -12.70 -3.80 4.30
N ASP A 141 -11.51 -3.65 3.72
CA ASP A 141 -10.73 -2.41 3.86
C ASP A 141 -11.51 -1.22 3.33
N HIS A 142 -12.08 -1.37 2.13
CA HIS A 142 -12.83 -0.31 1.48
C HIS A 142 -14.10 0.05 2.25
N ALA A 143 -14.88 -0.94 2.68
CA ALA A 143 -16.08 -0.72 3.45
C ALA A 143 -15.78 -0.03 4.81
N SER A 144 -14.72 -0.44 5.48
CA SER A 144 -14.26 0.21 6.72
C SER A 144 -13.89 1.68 6.49
N GLY A 145 -13.17 1.98 5.41
CA GLY A 145 -12.84 3.35 5.02
C GLY A 145 -14.09 4.19 4.72
N ASP A 146 -15.03 3.64 3.94
CA ASP A 146 -16.25 4.33 3.55
C ASP A 146 -17.18 4.58 4.75
N ILE A 147 -17.24 3.65 5.72
CA ILE A 147 -17.99 3.85 6.98
C ILE A 147 -17.33 4.96 7.82
N ARG A 148 -16.01 4.94 8.01
CA ARG A 148 -15.30 6.01 8.75
C ARG A 148 -15.48 7.38 8.10
N ASN A 149 -15.54 7.43 6.79
CA ASN A 149 -15.80 8.64 6.01
C ASN A 149 -17.29 8.99 5.91
N LYS A 150 -18.19 8.28 6.63
CA LYS A 150 -19.63 8.51 6.65
C LYS A 150 -20.32 8.44 5.28
N LYS A 151 -19.75 7.70 4.33
CA LYS A 151 -20.29 7.51 2.96
C LYS A 151 -21.35 6.43 2.91
N ILE A 152 -21.17 5.39 3.70
CA ILE A 152 -22.10 4.28 3.86
C ILE A 152 -22.29 3.99 5.34
N ASN A 153 -23.44 3.42 5.68
CA ASN A 153 -23.67 2.89 7.03
C ASN A 153 -23.07 1.49 7.17
N ARG A 154 -23.02 0.99 8.40
CA ARG A 154 -22.47 -0.33 8.72
C ARG A 154 -23.22 -1.47 8.02
N GLU A 155 -24.54 -1.38 7.92
CA GLU A 155 -25.35 -2.40 7.29
C GLU A 155 -25.03 -2.55 5.80
N THR A 156 -24.95 -1.44 5.08
CA THR A 156 -24.51 -1.40 3.68
C THR A 156 -23.10 -1.96 3.54
N GLY A 157 -22.19 -1.59 4.43
CA GLY A 157 -20.82 -2.11 4.45
C GLY A 157 -20.77 -3.63 4.58
N ILE A 158 -21.58 -4.21 5.49
CA ILE A 158 -21.68 -5.66 5.66
C ILE A 158 -22.19 -6.35 4.38
N LYS A 159 -23.21 -5.79 3.72
CA LYS A 159 -23.73 -6.32 2.45
C LYS A 159 -22.64 -6.33 1.36
N LEU A 160 -21.89 -5.25 1.23
CA LEU A 160 -20.79 -5.15 0.27
C LEU A 160 -19.67 -6.15 0.57
N VAL A 161 -19.26 -6.27 1.82
CA VAL A 161 -18.22 -7.23 2.23
C VAL A 161 -18.67 -8.67 1.92
N LYS A 162 -19.88 -9.05 2.30
CA LYS A 162 -20.42 -10.39 1.99
C LYS A 162 -20.42 -10.70 0.50
N LYS A 163 -20.72 -9.71 -0.35
CA LYS A 163 -20.80 -9.89 -1.79
C LYS A 163 -19.43 -9.97 -2.47
N TYR A 164 -18.46 -9.16 -2.05
CA TYR A 164 -17.21 -8.96 -2.79
C TYR A 164 -15.97 -9.54 -2.13
N ASP A 165 -15.92 -9.59 -0.80
CA ASP A 165 -14.69 -9.91 -0.09
C ASP A 165 -14.28 -11.38 -0.25
N ARG A 166 -15.26 -12.28 -0.32
CA ARG A 166 -15.06 -13.74 -0.43
C ARG A 166 -15.06 -14.25 -1.86
N ALA A 167 -14.97 -13.37 -2.85
CA ALA A 167 -14.86 -13.80 -4.24
C ALA A 167 -13.60 -14.65 -4.43
N LEU A 168 -13.77 -15.85 -5.01
CA LEU A 168 -12.63 -16.68 -5.40
C LEU A 168 -11.81 -15.92 -6.45
N ILE A 169 -10.52 -16.20 -6.48
CA ILE A 169 -9.65 -15.66 -7.50
C ILE A 169 -9.90 -16.40 -8.82
N SER A 170 -10.07 -15.65 -9.90
CA SER A 170 -10.28 -16.24 -11.22
C SER A 170 -8.96 -16.62 -11.90
N ASP A 171 -9.05 -17.54 -12.87
CA ASP A 171 -7.90 -17.99 -13.67
C ASP A 171 -7.24 -16.84 -14.43
N TYR A 172 -7.99 -15.78 -14.75
CA TYR A 172 -7.43 -14.56 -15.35
C TYR A 172 -6.28 -13.96 -14.51
N PHE A 173 -6.36 -14.04 -13.18
CA PHE A 173 -5.33 -13.48 -12.31
C PHE A 173 -4.21 -14.47 -11.98
N ILE A 174 -4.50 -15.76 -11.96
CA ILE A 174 -3.51 -16.77 -11.55
C ILE A 174 -2.80 -17.43 -12.72
N GLY A 175 -3.39 -17.46 -13.91
CA GLY A 175 -2.85 -18.17 -15.06
C GLY A 175 -1.47 -17.70 -15.55
N ASP A 176 -1.05 -16.49 -15.18
CA ASP A 176 0.29 -15.99 -15.51
C ASP A 176 1.36 -16.47 -14.49
N PHE A 177 0.96 -17.15 -13.39
CA PHE A 177 1.83 -17.48 -12.26
C PHE A 177 1.88 -18.97 -11.92
N ILE A 178 1.12 -19.81 -12.64
CA ILE A 178 1.07 -21.28 -12.46
C ILE A 178 1.50 -22.01 -13.74
#